data_74f4f9359e61c4b250f7a3ef6cb64011
#
_entry.id   74f4f9359e61c4b250f7a3ef6cb64011
#
_cell.length_a   1.000
_cell.length_b   1.000
_cell.length_c   1.000
_cell.angle_alpha   90.00
_cell.angle_beta   90.00
_cell.angle_gamma   90.00
#
_symmetry.space_group_name_H-M   'P 1'
#
loop_
_entity.id
_entity.type
_entity.pdbx_description
1 polymer ?
#
loop_
_entity_poly.entity_id
_entity_poly.type
_entity_poly.pdbx_seq_one_letter_code
_entity_poly.pdbx_strand_id
1 'polypeptide(L)'
;MIPLRRRPLHAFFVIAFGLFAMTSMTIDSIGGLGLDFAAVGHPLAGALADYARDIDPLLRSGETWVQVMLFISGFVFGPLKLALAVGLARGWRWLSAPAMAFCGAYIYSTVLYVAVGVMVSPAPSLLALICAPYVLVPAALIGHLVSNKDPFGRAGSSESRVA
;
A
#
# COMPACT_ATOMS: atom_id res chain seq x y z
N MET A 1 3.55 20.53 -16.74
CA MET A 1 3.01 19.35 -16.02
C MET A 1 1.51 19.25 -16.29
N ILE A 2 0.99 18.08 -16.67
CA ILE A 2 -0.45 17.86 -16.83
C ILE A 2 -1.08 17.78 -15.43
N PRO A 3 -2.10 18.57 -15.11
CA PRO A 3 -2.73 18.55 -13.79
C PRO A 3 -3.34 17.18 -13.49
N LEU A 4 -3.31 16.77 -12.22
CA LEU A 4 -3.77 15.46 -11.76
C LEU A 4 -5.22 15.16 -12.16
N ARG A 5 -6.07 16.21 -12.21
CA ARG A 5 -7.48 16.12 -12.66
C ARG A 5 -7.63 15.55 -14.08
N ARG A 6 -6.63 15.71 -14.94
CA ARG A 6 -6.62 15.15 -16.32
C ARG A 6 -5.99 13.77 -16.41
N ARG A 7 -5.59 13.19 -15.27
CA ARG A 7 -4.99 11.86 -15.16
C ARG A 7 -5.73 11.03 -14.09
N PRO A 8 -6.97 10.59 -14.34
CA PRO A 8 -7.82 9.95 -13.32
C PRO A 8 -7.19 8.68 -12.74
N LEU A 9 -6.50 7.90 -13.57
CA LEU A 9 -5.82 6.68 -13.10
C LEU A 9 -4.67 6.99 -12.13
N HIS A 10 -3.89 8.04 -12.39
CA HIS A 10 -2.86 8.49 -11.44
C HIS A 10 -3.49 9.03 -10.16
N ALA A 11 -4.61 9.75 -10.25
CA ALA A 11 -5.33 10.22 -9.08
C ALA A 11 -5.80 9.05 -8.20
N PHE A 12 -6.30 7.99 -8.81
CA PHE A 12 -6.67 6.75 -8.11
C PHE A 12 -5.46 6.16 -7.36
N PHE A 13 -4.31 5.98 -8.03
CA PHE A 13 -3.12 5.44 -7.37
C PHE A 13 -2.60 6.35 -6.25
N VAL A 14 -2.62 7.68 -6.44
CA VAL A 14 -2.21 8.64 -5.40
C VAL A 14 -3.07 8.48 -4.14
N ILE A 15 -4.39 8.40 -4.30
CA ILE A 15 -5.32 8.23 -3.19
C ILE A 15 -5.09 6.86 -2.52
N ALA A 16 -5.03 5.78 -3.31
CA ALA A 16 -4.85 4.44 -2.78
C ALA A 16 -3.54 4.29 -1.99
N PHE A 17 -2.40 4.72 -2.57
CA PHE A 17 -1.12 4.65 -1.85
C PHE A 17 -1.04 5.62 -0.68
N GLY A 18 -1.72 6.76 -0.72
CA GLY A 18 -1.88 7.67 0.42
C GLY A 18 -2.61 6.99 1.58
N LEU A 19 -3.74 6.33 1.32
CA LEU A 19 -4.47 5.57 2.32
C LEU A 19 -3.64 4.40 2.85
N PHE A 20 -2.97 3.63 1.99
CA PHE A 20 -2.09 2.55 2.41
C PHE A 20 -0.89 3.04 3.25
N ALA A 21 -0.36 4.23 2.96
CA ALA A 21 0.68 4.83 3.78
C ALA A 21 0.15 5.17 5.18
N MET A 22 -1.02 5.78 5.25
CA MET A 22 -1.64 6.14 6.55
C MET A 22 -1.92 4.89 7.40
N THR A 23 -2.51 3.85 6.81
CA THR A 23 -2.78 2.60 7.55
C THR A 23 -1.50 1.95 8.04
N SER A 24 -0.46 1.86 7.20
CA SER A 24 0.81 1.26 7.60
C SER A 24 1.53 2.08 8.66
N MET A 25 1.60 3.40 8.51
CA MET A 25 2.28 4.27 9.48
C MET A 25 1.55 4.37 10.82
N THR A 26 0.28 3.98 10.89
CA THR A 26 -0.50 3.94 12.14
C THR A 26 -0.61 2.51 12.66
N ILE A 27 -1.35 1.65 11.97
CA ILE A 27 -1.69 0.30 12.44
C ILE A 27 -0.46 -0.61 12.51
N ASP A 28 0.29 -0.69 11.38
CA ASP A 28 1.45 -1.59 11.33
C ASP A 28 2.56 -1.12 12.27
N SER A 29 2.71 0.20 12.47
CA SER A 29 3.70 0.73 13.42
C SER A 29 3.38 0.34 14.86
N ILE A 30 2.11 0.36 15.27
CA ILE A 30 1.67 -0.08 16.62
C ILE A 30 2.01 -1.57 16.80
N GLY A 31 1.60 -2.42 15.85
CA GLY A 31 1.90 -3.86 15.90
C GLY A 31 3.40 -4.16 15.83
N GLY A 32 4.14 -3.45 14.98
CA GLY A 32 5.59 -3.61 14.83
C GLY A 32 6.38 -3.21 16.08
N LEU A 33 5.87 -2.27 16.88
CA LEU A 33 6.43 -1.92 18.17
C LEU A 33 5.98 -2.87 19.31
N GLY A 34 5.14 -3.84 19.01
CA GLY A 34 4.60 -4.76 20.00
C GLY A 34 3.67 -4.10 21.02
N LEU A 35 3.06 -2.95 20.65
CA LEU A 35 2.15 -2.23 21.53
C LEU A 35 0.75 -2.86 21.47
N ASP A 36 0.07 -2.91 22.60
CA ASP A 36 -1.32 -3.36 22.66
C ASP A 36 -2.23 -2.28 22.03
N PHE A 37 -3.01 -2.65 21.00
CA PHE A 37 -3.98 -1.77 20.37
C PHE A 37 -4.97 -1.18 21.37
N ALA A 38 -5.37 -1.95 22.39
CA ALA A 38 -6.30 -1.49 23.40
C ALA A 38 -5.69 -0.46 24.37
N ALA A 39 -4.37 -0.49 24.57
CA ALA A 39 -3.66 0.43 25.46
C ALA A 39 -3.32 1.78 24.79
N VAL A 40 -3.33 1.83 23.45
CA VAL A 40 -3.13 3.08 22.70
C VAL A 40 -4.43 3.87 22.74
N GLY A 41 -4.50 4.97 23.46
CA GLY A 41 -5.71 5.81 23.65
C GLY A 41 -6.24 6.46 22.35
N HIS A 42 -6.28 5.71 21.25
CA HIS A 42 -6.76 6.13 19.94
C HIS A 42 -8.26 5.84 19.79
N PRO A 43 -9.07 6.72 19.15
CA PRO A 43 -10.52 6.51 18.99
C PRO A 43 -10.89 5.20 18.29
N LEU A 44 -10.01 4.68 17.44
CA LEU A 44 -10.20 3.41 16.71
C LEU A 44 -9.61 2.18 17.46
N ALA A 45 -9.06 2.34 18.66
CA ALA A 45 -8.39 1.27 19.37
C ALA A 45 -9.30 0.05 19.62
N GLY A 46 -10.54 0.28 20.01
CA GLY A 46 -11.53 -0.80 20.19
C GLY A 46 -11.80 -1.56 18.90
N ALA A 47 -12.07 -0.86 17.81
CA ALA A 47 -12.32 -1.50 16.51
C ALA A 47 -11.09 -2.27 15.98
N LEU A 48 -9.87 -1.75 16.21
CA LEU A 48 -8.63 -2.46 15.85
C LEU A 48 -8.40 -3.69 16.71
N ALA A 49 -8.72 -3.63 18.00
CA ALA A 49 -8.62 -4.78 18.89
C ALA A 49 -9.64 -5.87 18.51
N ASP A 50 -10.85 -5.49 18.13
CA ASP A 50 -11.88 -6.42 17.64
C ASP A 50 -11.44 -7.04 16.29
N TYR A 51 -10.94 -6.22 15.34
CA TYR A 51 -10.39 -6.70 14.08
C TYR A 51 -9.26 -7.71 14.30
N ALA A 52 -8.32 -7.39 15.19
CA ALA A 52 -7.19 -8.26 15.52
C ALA A 52 -7.62 -9.56 16.24
N ARG A 53 -8.76 -9.55 16.93
CA ARG A 53 -9.31 -10.75 17.58
C ARG A 53 -10.08 -11.63 16.60
N ASP A 54 -10.97 -11.02 15.79
CA ASP A 54 -12.02 -11.72 15.08
C ASP A 54 -11.66 -11.98 13.60
N ILE A 55 -10.67 -11.27 13.05
CA ILE A 55 -10.31 -11.37 11.62
C ILE A 55 -8.83 -11.66 11.43
N ASP A 56 -7.94 -10.92 12.11
CA ASP A 56 -6.49 -11.01 11.90
C ASP A 56 -5.72 -11.25 13.20
N PRO A 57 -5.74 -12.48 13.73
CA PRO A 57 -5.08 -12.80 14.99
C PRO A 57 -3.55 -12.65 14.95
N LEU A 58 -2.92 -12.58 13.75
CA LEU A 58 -1.49 -12.32 13.63
C LEU A 58 -1.09 -10.97 14.24
N LEU A 59 -1.94 -9.96 14.15
CA LEU A 59 -1.69 -8.64 14.75
C LEU A 59 -1.50 -8.70 16.28
N ARG A 60 -1.98 -9.77 16.93
CA ARG A 60 -1.87 -9.98 18.40
C ARG A 60 -0.98 -11.16 18.75
N SER A 61 -0.44 -11.88 17.78
CA SER A 61 0.30 -13.12 18.04
C SER A 61 1.57 -12.89 18.87
N GLY A 62 2.15 -11.71 18.81
CA GLY A 62 3.45 -11.42 19.45
C GLY A 62 4.62 -12.16 18.81
N GLU A 63 4.42 -12.87 17.71
CA GLU A 63 5.48 -13.60 17.03
C GLU A 63 6.51 -12.63 16.43
N THR A 64 7.78 -12.89 16.66
CA THR A 64 8.88 -12.00 16.25
C THR A 64 8.87 -11.69 14.75
N TRP A 65 8.60 -12.68 13.91
CA TRP A 65 8.57 -12.46 12.46
C TRP A 65 7.41 -11.53 12.04
N VAL A 66 6.24 -11.64 12.69
CA VAL A 66 5.09 -10.74 12.45
C VAL A 66 5.45 -9.33 12.88
N GLN A 67 6.02 -9.16 14.08
CA GLN A 67 6.45 -7.84 14.55
C GLN A 67 7.46 -7.19 13.60
N VAL A 68 8.46 -7.96 13.12
CA VAL A 68 9.44 -7.46 12.14
C VAL A 68 8.76 -7.06 10.83
N MET A 69 7.83 -7.87 10.31
CA MET A 69 7.09 -7.52 9.10
C MET A 69 6.26 -6.26 9.27
N LEU A 70 5.53 -6.12 10.37
CA LEU A 70 4.74 -4.94 10.69
C LEU A 70 5.64 -3.71 10.91
N PHE A 71 6.79 -3.87 11.57
CA PHE A 71 7.77 -2.79 11.72
C PHE A 71 8.28 -2.30 10.36
N ILE A 72 8.69 -3.21 9.47
CA ILE A 72 9.11 -2.85 8.11
C ILE A 72 7.95 -2.19 7.34
N SER A 73 6.73 -2.71 7.46
CA SER A 73 5.56 -2.12 6.82
C SER A 73 5.29 -0.70 7.31
N GLY A 74 5.33 -0.45 8.60
CA GLY A 74 5.06 0.86 9.19
C GLY A 74 6.17 1.87 8.92
N PHE A 75 7.41 1.51 9.23
CA PHE A 75 8.54 2.46 9.25
C PHE A 75 9.33 2.56 7.95
N VAL A 76 9.24 1.55 7.07
CA VAL A 76 9.93 1.55 5.78
C VAL A 76 8.93 1.68 4.63
N PHE A 77 7.96 0.77 4.53
CA PHE A 77 7.01 0.78 3.42
C PHE A 77 6.00 1.91 3.52
N GLY A 78 5.60 2.34 4.72
CA GLY A 78 4.70 3.48 4.91
C GLY A 78 5.26 4.75 4.26
N PRO A 79 6.46 5.24 4.66
CA PRO A 79 7.12 6.37 4.02
C PRO A 79 7.36 6.19 2.52
N LEU A 80 7.72 4.98 2.05
CA LEU A 80 7.90 4.70 0.62
C LEU A 80 6.58 4.78 -0.16
N LYS A 81 5.46 4.32 0.41
CA LYS A 81 4.11 4.49 -0.18
C LYS A 81 3.76 5.97 -0.32
N LEU A 82 4.06 6.78 0.71
CA LEU A 82 3.83 8.22 0.67
C LEU A 82 4.70 8.90 -0.40
N ALA A 83 5.99 8.56 -0.46
CA ALA A 83 6.90 9.06 -1.49
C ALA A 83 6.44 8.67 -2.90
N LEU A 84 5.94 7.44 -3.08
CA LEU A 84 5.35 6.97 -4.33
C LEU A 84 4.11 7.79 -4.71
N ALA A 85 3.19 8.02 -3.77
CA ALA A 85 2.00 8.85 -4.00
C ALA A 85 2.37 10.27 -4.43
N VAL A 86 3.32 10.91 -3.74
CA VAL A 86 3.83 12.24 -4.09
C VAL A 86 4.49 12.25 -5.46
N GLY A 87 5.32 11.27 -5.77
CA GLY A 87 6.01 11.17 -7.06
C GLY A 87 5.04 10.96 -8.23
N LEU A 88 4.00 10.14 -8.04
CA LEU A 88 2.91 9.96 -9.01
C LEU A 88 2.12 11.25 -9.20
N ALA A 89 1.79 11.96 -8.12
CA ALA A 89 1.09 13.24 -8.17
C ALA A 89 1.89 14.29 -8.95
N ARG A 90 3.21 14.33 -8.74
CA ARG A 90 4.15 15.25 -9.42
C ARG A 90 4.54 14.78 -10.82
N GLY A 91 4.24 13.53 -11.19
CA GLY A 91 4.60 12.97 -12.50
C GLY A 91 6.10 12.76 -12.70
N TRP A 92 6.82 12.30 -11.67
CA TRP A 92 8.25 12.03 -11.73
C TRP A 92 8.55 10.80 -12.59
N ARG A 93 9.12 11.01 -13.77
CA ARG A 93 9.39 9.96 -14.75
C ARG A 93 10.41 8.91 -14.26
N TRP A 94 11.42 9.34 -13.49
CA TRP A 94 12.43 8.45 -12.92
C TRP A 94 11.85 7.44 -11.92
N LEU A 95 10.64 7.72 -11.41
CA LEU A 95 9.98 6.89 -10.40
C LEU A 95 9.53 5.51 -10.94
N SER A 96 9.41 5.32 -12.26
CA SER A 96 8.84 4.08 -12.83
C SER A 96 9.56 2.82 -12.36
N ALA A 97 10.89 2.77 -12.47
CA ALA A 97 11.66 1.59 -12.07
C ALA A 97 11.64 1.37 -10.53
N PRO A 98 11.91 2.38 -9.68
CA PRO A 98 11.76 2.25 -8.24
C PRO A 98 10.34 1.85 -7.81
N ALA A 99 9.30 2.39 -8.46
CA ALA A 99 7.92 2.05 -8.17
C ALA A 99 7.61 0.57 -8.45
N MET A 100 8.06 0.05 -9.59
CA MET A 100 7.88 -1.37 -9.92
C MET A 100 8.59 -2.28 -8.92
N ALA A 101 9.83 -1.98 -8.58
CA ALA A 101 10.60 -2.75 -7.60
C ALA A 101 9.92 -2.75 -6.23
N PHE A 102 9.51 -1.56 -5.77
CA PHE A 102 8.78 -1.41 -4.51
C PHE A 102 7.45 -2.17 -4.51
N CYS A 103 6.64 -2.02 -5.57
CA CYS A 103 5.35 -2.72 -5.68
C CYS A 103 5.54 -4.25 -5.70
N GLY A 104 6.59 -4.77 -6.35
CA GLY A 104 6.92 -6.20 -6.33
C GLY A 104 7.23 -6.70 -4.93
N ALA A 105 8.11 -5.99 -4.19
CA ALA A 105 8.44 -6.31 -2.81
C ALA A 105 7.22 -6.24 -1.88
N TYR A 106 6.38 -5.23 -2.09
CA TYR A 106 5.17 -5.02 -1.30
C TYR A 106 4.13 -6.12 -1.54
N ILE A 107 3.89 -6.51 -2.80
CA ILE A 107 3.02 -7.65 -3.15
C ILE A 107 3.53 -8.92 -2.49
N TYR A 108 4.83 -9.22 -2.62
CA TYR A 108 5.43 -10.40 -2.00
C TYR A 108 5.21 -10.44 -0.49
N SER A 109 5.50 -9.34 0.20
CA SER A 109 5.32 -9.22 1.65
C SER A 109 3.85 -9.43 2.05
N THR A 110 2.90 -8.80 1.33
CA THR A 110 1.47 -8.93 1.61
C THR A 110 0.97 -10.34 1.37
N VAL A 111 1.37 -10.97 0.26
CA VAL A 111 0.98 -12.35 -0.06
C VAL A 111 1.49 -13.33 1.00
N LEU A 112 2.75 -13.17 1.45
CA LEU A 112 3.32 -13.99 2.51
C LEU A 112 2.53 -13.84 3.82
N TYR A 113 2.23 -12.61 4.21
CA TYR A 113 1.45 -12.32 5.41
C TYR A 113 0.06 -12.95 5.35
N VAL A 114 -0.65 -12.74 4.24
CA VAL A 114 -2.00 -13.28 4.01
C VAL A 114 -2.00 -14.80 3.96
N ALA A 115 -1.01 -15.42 3.32
CA ALA A 115 -0.89 -16.87 3.25
C ALA A 115 -0.82 -17.51 4.64
N VAL A 116 -0.06 -16.92 5.56
CA VAL A 116 -0.03 -17.39 6.96
C VAL A 116 -1.31 -16.98 7.70
N GLY A 117 -1.77 -15.75 7.50
CA GLY A 117 -2.97 -15.22 8.16
C GLY A 117 -4.21 -16.05 7.92
N VAL A 118 -4.47 -16.49 6.67
CA VAL A 118 -5.64 -17.30 6.34
C VAL A 118 -5.62 -18.70 6.98
N MET A 119 -4.44 -19.18 7.37
CA MET A 119 -4.31 -20.50 8.05
C MET A 119 -4.72 -20.43 9.53
N VAL A 120 -4.64 -19.23 10.14
CA VAL A 120 -4.91 -19.04 11.57
C VAL A 120 -6.14 -18.17 11.84
N SER A 121 -6.66 -17.48 10.83
CA SER A 121 -7.83 -16.60 10.93
C SER A 121 -9.12 -17.38 11.16
N PRO A 122 -9.98 -16.95 12.06
CA PRO A 122 -11.36 -17.46 12.17
C PRO A 122 -12.25 -17.04 10.99
N ALA A 123 -11.84 -16.03 10.21
CA ALA A 123 -12.55 -15.50 9.05
C ALA A 123 -11.63 -15.37 7.81
N PRO A 124 -11.07 -16.48 7.28
CA PRO A 124 -10.00 -16.42 6.28
C PRO A 124 -10.40 -15.73 4.97
N SER A 125 -11.63 -15.92 4.50
CA SER A 125 -12.14 -15.25 3.29
C SER A 125 -12.27 -13.74 3.48
N LEU A 126 -12.69 -13.30 4.66
CA LEU A 126 -12.82 -11.88 4.99
C LEU A 126 -11.43 -11.22 5.09
N LEU A 127 -10.46 -11.89 5.74
CA LEU A 127 -9.08 -11.43 5.79
C LEU A 127 -8.49 -11.28 4.38
N ALA A 128 -8.65 -12.30 3.53
CA ALA A 128 -8.18 -12.25 2.16
C ALA A 128 -8.84 -11.12 1.36
N LEU A 129 -10.14 -10.88 1.54
CA LEU A 129 -10.86 -9.79 0.89
C LEU A 129 -10.37 -8.40 1.32
N ILE A 130 -10.15 -8.21 2.62
CA ILE A 130 -9.61 -6.94 3.17
C ILE A 130 -8.19 -6.69 2.67
N CYS A 131 -7.38 -7.73 2.53
CA CYS A 131 -6.00 -7.62 2.06
C CYS A 131 -5.88 -7.56 0.52
N ALA A 132 -6.91 -7.95 -0.24
CA ALA A 132 -6.86 -7.96 -1.70
C ALA A 132 -6.45 -6.62 -2.34
N PRO A 133 -6.92 -5.45 -1.91
CA PRO A 133 -6.49 -4.16 -2.45
C PRO A 133 -4.99 -3.92 -2.33
N TYR A 134 -4.34 -4.43 -1.30
CA TYR A 134 -2.89 -4.29 -1.06
C TYR A 134 -2.04 -5.11 -2.03
N VAL A 135 -2.64 -6.04 -2.77
CA VAL A 135 -2.02 -6.80 -3.85
C VAL A 135 -2.46 -6.27 -5.22
N LEU A 136 -3.77 -6.06 -5.40
CA LEU A 136 -4.35 -5.70 -6.70
C LEU A 136 -3.94 -4.29 -7.16
N VAL A 137 -3.90 -3.31 -6.26
CA VAL A 137 -3.54 -1.93 -6.61
C VAL A 137 -2.07 -1.81 -7.03
N PRO A 138 -1.09 -2.36 -6.29
CA PRO A 138 0.30 -2.37 -6.75
C PRO A 138 0.51 -3.15 -8.05
N ALA A 139 -0.19 -4.29 -8.23
CA ALA A 139 -0.13 -5.06 -9.47
C ALA A 139 -0.68 -4.25 -10.66
N ALA A 140 -1.80 -3.55 -10.47
CA ALA A 140 -2.37 -2.66 -11.49
C ALA A 140 -1.42 -1.50 -11.83
N LEU A 141 -0.72 -0.93 -10.83
CA LEU A 141 0.29 0.10 -11.08
C LEU A 141 1.46 -0.45 -11.90
N ILE A 142 1.99 -1.63 -11.58
CA ILE A 142 3.04 -2.29 -12.38
C ILE A 142 2.55 -2.47 -13.82
N GLY A 143 1.36 -3.05 -14.01
CA GLY A 143 0.76 -3.24 -15.34
C GLY A 143 0.63 -1.92 -16.10
N HIS A 144 0.19 -0.85 -15.43
CA HIS A 144 0.10 0.49 -16.03
C HIS A 144 1.47 1.03 -16.46
N LEU A 145 2.49 0.91 -15.61
CA LEU A 145 3.84 1.41 -15.90
C LEU A 145 4.54 0.64 -17.02
N VAL A 146 4.31 -0.68 -17.10
CA VAL A 146 4.88 -1.54 -18.16
C VAL A 146 4.19 -1.32 -19.51
N SER A 147 2.86 -1.20 -19.51
CA SER A 147 2.07 -1.10 -20.75
C SER A 147 2.17 0.27 -21.43
N ASN A 148 2.54 1.32 -20.69
CA ASN A 148 2.59 2.68 -21.22
C ASN A 148 4.03 3.14 -21.44
N LYS A 149 4.41 3.39 -22.71
CA LYS A 149 5.74 3.92 -23.07
C LYS A 149 6.03 5.30 -22.45
N ASP A 150 5.02 6.10 -22.20
CA ASP A 150 5.12 7.39 -21.50
C ASP A 150 3.98 7.53 -20.48
N PRO A 151 4.06 6.82 -19.32
CA PRO A 151 2.97 6.79 -18.34
C PRO A 151 2.69 8.15 -17.71
N PHE A 152 3.62 9.11 -17.82
CA PHE A 152 3.49 10.45 -17.25
C PHE A 152 3.12 11.53 -18.26
N GLY A 153 3.02 11.20 -19.57
CA GLY A 153 2.59 12.06 -20.66
C GLY A 153 3.47 13.29 -20.92
N ARG A 154 3.84 13.56 -22.17
CA ARG A 154 4.37 14.87 -22.56
C ARG A 154 3.20 15.83 -22.80
N ALA A 155 3.18 16.97 -22.10
CA ALA A 155 2.42 18.11 -22.56
C ALA A 155 3.10 18.61 -23.85
N GLY A 156 2.55 18.29 -25.02
CA GLY A 156 2.94 18.96 -26.25
C GLY A 156 3.66 18.13 -27.32
N SER A 157 3.03 17.09 -27.85
CA SER A 157 3.43 16.53 -29.17
C SER A 157 2.28 16.40 -30.17
N SER A 158 1.18 17.14 -29.96
CA SER A 158 0.05 17.17 -30.89
C SER A 158 0.07 18.36 -31.87
N GLU A 159 1.03 19.27 -31.82
CA GLU A 159 1.05 20.46 -32.68
C GLU A 159 2.00 20.40 -33.87
N SER A 160 2.74 19.31 -34.10
CA SER A 160 3.69 19.23 -35.23
C SER A 160 3.26 18.27 -36.35
N ARG A 161 1.94 18.00 -36.51
CA ARG A 161 1.42 17.18 -37.62
C ARG A 161 0.41 17.90 -38.49
N VAL A 162 0.51 19.22 -38.59
CA VAL A 162 -0.20 19.99 -39.65
C VAL A 162 0.78 21.02 -40.19
N ALA A 163 1.62 20.62 -41.12
CA ALA A 163 2.32 21.46 -42.07
C ALA A 163 2.66 20.57 -43.27
#